data_2987b76994ef87b1e88f32c8a8b2d688
#
_entry.id   2987b76994ef87b1e88f32c8a8b2d688
#
_cell.length_a   1.000
_cell.length_b   1.000
_cell.length_c   1.000
_cell.angle_alpha   90.00
_cell.angle_beta   90.00
_cell.angle_gamma   90.00
#
_symmetry.space_group_name_H-M   'P 1'
#
loop_
_entity.id
_entity.type
_entity.pdbx_description
1 polymer ?
#
loop_
_entity_poly.entity_id
_entity_poly.type
_entity_poly.pdbx_seq_one_letter_code
_entity_poly.pdbx_strand_id
1 'polypeptide(L)'
;MLYRLRSLQPIWRQMRLSVAFPYITLLLWILPLLLFNSGQNSLMAHDEGLYAWRARQMLDSGDWIAPWGNAHHKTPGPYWIIASCYKLFGISEFSGRIPNMIAGILVLFLVYEISKILLAKNLAWLTGAILSIEFLWLQYCRLGTPDMPMILLVLLAIFSLIKAELYPKYSHFWTLIAGLSFGLGFLVRSFMIFVPIIALLPYLVLEHRRHRHLINPLLYLGFVVGLIPTFSWLWFNWQRYGNVSFEQLFKFVLDLGSDDRNHNGAFFYIWNIPLKSFPWFFFSLLGLVLVLRRPIPRYHLILVGFPLVMFAELSLFSTRLSHYSLCIYPFIAMLAAVGLNWLGRIYETGLIQKDIPTQSPLKKGGNIFIPPFLRVAGGNLPRNLSYATGVLGILLLLGAIFVFVWGSADIRKYAILGLIVGLGWLILPVVWISRYHFGQKFLTARYWIAGWLIPCWLALAVAGSLGLLGDYNPVYRTFLQQKAIASVLQTHPIYFVQLGGKNSVLLNFYTPIHGERVNTISQLPASSYAWIYTKNSLEPSKPYRILGKVQDYQLIQVIP
;
A
#
# COMPACT_ATOMS: atom_id res chain seq x y z
N MET A 1 -12.90 -28.44 -32.86
CA MET A 1 -12.51 -27.68 -31.70
C MET A 1 -11.19 -28.17 -31.07
N LEU A 2 -10.95 -29.48 -30.94
CA LEU A 2 -9.70 -30.05 -30.37
C LEU A 2 -8.42 -29.80 -31.21
N TYR A 3 -8.51 -29.65 -32.52
CA TYR A 3 -7.39 -29.36 -33.41
C TYR A 3 -6.82 -27.93 -33.23
N ARG A 4 -7.66 -26.94 -32.92
CA ARG A 4 -7.20 -25.55 -32.61
C ARG A 4 -6.48 -25.43 -31.27
N LEU A 5 -6.80 -26.28 -30.30
CA LEU A 5 -6.12 -26.29 -29.00
C LEU A 5 -4.69 -26.87 -29.08
N ARG A 6 -4.45 -27.85 -30.00
CA ARG A 6 -3.11 -28.40 -30.22
C ARG A 6 -2.15 -27.41 -30.91
N SER A 7 -2.65 -26.53 -31.77
CA SER A 7 -1.85 -25.51 -32.45
C SER A 7 -1.39 -24.38 -31.54
N LEU A 8 -2.05 -24.17 -30.39
CA LEU A 8 -1.68 -23.15 -29.40
C LEU A 8 -0.59 -23.61 -28.40
N GLN A 9 -0.38 -24.94 -28.29
CA GLN A 9 0.62 -25.49 -27.34
C GLN A 9 2.05 -24.97 -27.54
N PRO A 10 2.58 -24.85 -28.77
CA PRO A 10 3.92 -24.32 -28.99
C PRO A 10 4.02 -22.84 -28.65
N ILE A 11 2.98 -22.04 -28.92
CA ILE A 11 2.92 -20.61 -28.60
C ILE A 11 2.94 -20.40 -27.07
N TRP A 12 2.11 -21.16 -26.34
CA TRP A 12 2.08 -21.13 -24.87
C TRP A 12 3.41 -21.57 -24.23
N ARG A 13 4.09 -22.54 -24.85
CA ARG A 13 5.41 -22.99 -24.39
C ARG A 13 6.48 -21.94 -24.63
N GLN A 14 6.48 -21.27 -25.79
CA GLN A 14 7.38 -20.16 -26.09
C GLN A 14 7.10 -18.95 -25.19
N MET A 15 5.83 -18.58 -24.97
CA MET A 15 5.47 -17.49 -24.05
C MET A 15 5.94 -17.77 -22.62
N ARG A 16 5.80 -19.00 -22.10
CA ARG A 16 6.29 -19.38 -20.77
C ARG A 16 7.81 -19.32 -20.62
N LEU A 17 8.55 -19.45 -21.71
CA LEU A 17 10.00 -19.32 -21.74
C LEU A 17 10.44 -17.86 -21.88
N SER A 18 9.55 -16.95 -22.25
CA SER A 18 9.83 -15.51 -22.35
C SER A 18 10.13 -14.91 -20.98
N VAL A 19 11.14 -14.03 -20.96
CA VAL A 19 11.50 -13.24 -19.77
C VAL A 19 10.32 -12.35 -19.33
N ALA A 20 9.51 -11.88 -20.27
CA ALA A 20 8.37 -11.00 -20.02
C ALA A 20 7.16 -11.70 -19.39
N PHE A 21 7.03 -13.02 -19.52
CA PHE A 21 5.84 -13.76 -19.06
C PHE A 21 5.47 -13.54 -17.59
N PRO A 22 6.40 -13.60 -16.62
CA PRO A 22 6.06 -13.36 -15.22
C PRO A 22 5.54 -11.94 -14.95
N TYR A 23 6.08 -10.94 -15.64
CA TYR A 23 5.65 -9.54 -15.49
C TYR A 23 4.26 -9.32 -16.06
N ILE A 24 3.99 -9.89 -17.26
CA ILE A 24 2.67 -9.80 -17.89
C ILE A 24 1.62 -10.49 -17.01
N THR A 25 1.92 -11.67 -16.49
CA THR A 25 0.98 -12.40 -15.62
C THR A 25 0.74 -11.71 -14.29
N LEU A 26 1.77 -11.10 -13.67
CA LEU A 26 1.62 -10.29 -12.47
C LEU A 26 0.84 -8.99 -12.76
N LEU A 27 1.09 -8.36 -13.91
CA LEU A 27 0.34 -7.18 -14.32
C LEU A 27 -1.14 -7.51 -14.52
N LEU A 28 -1.46 -8.57 -15.26
CA LEU A 28 -2.85 -9.02 -15.45
C LEU A 28 -3.52 -9.42 -14.13
N TRP A 29 -2.74 -9.91 -13.17
CA TRP A 29 -3.23 -10.27 -11.84
C TRP A 29 -3.58 -9.04 -10.99
N ILE A 30 -2.76 -7.98 -11.02
CA ILE A 30 -2.97 -6.81 -10.16
C ILE A 30 -3.89 -5.75 -10.79
N LEU A 31 -3.92 -5.60 -12.12
CA LEU A 31 -4.68 -4.54 -12.78
C LEU A 31 -6.16 -4.48 -12.39
N PRO A 32 -6.93 -5.59 -12.34
CA PRO A 32 -8.32 -5.52 -11.89
C PRO A 32 -8.46 -4.99 -10.47
N LEU A 33 -7.54 -5.39 -9.56
CA LEU A 33 -7.55 -4.95 -8.17
C LEU A 33 -7.28 -3.45 -8.04
N LEU A 34 -6.47 -2.87 -8.93
CA LEU A 34 -6.17 -1.44 -8.92
C LEU A 34 -7.27 -0.61 -9.60
N LEU A 35 -7.83 -1.09 -10.70
CA LEU A 35 -8.67 -0.29 -11.57
C LEU A 35 -10.16 -0.31 -11.20
N PHE A 36 -10.68 -1.43 -10.67
CA PHE A 36 -12.11 -1.56 -10.38
C PHE A 36 -12.59 -0.44 -9.46
N ASN A 37 -13.48 0.39 -9.96
CA ASN A 37 -14.15 1.50 -9.28
C ASN A 37 -13.23 2.58 -8.66
N SER A 38 -11.95 2.64 -9.03
CA SER A 38 -10.98 3.58 -8.41
C SER A 38 -11.28 5.04 -8.70
N GLY A 39 -11.91 5.35 -9.84
CA GLY A 39 -12.32 6.70 -10.20
C GLY A 39 -13.68 7.12 -9.65
N GLN A 40 -14.44 6.18 -9.08
CA GLN A 40 -15.78 6.46 -8.56
C GLN A 40 -15.84 6.52 -7.03
N ASN A 41 -14.76 6.17 -6.34
CA ASN A 41 -14.68 6.24 -4.88
C ASN A 41 -14.28 7.65 -4.46
N SER A 42 -14.97 8.18 -3.43
CA SER A 42 -14.62 9.45 -2.80
C SER A 42 -13.22 9.42 -2.17
N LEU A 43 -12.61 10.59 -2.02
CA LEU A 43 -11.30 10.70 -1.39
C LEU A 43 -11.36 10.44 0.12
N MET A 44 -10.28 9.92 0.68
CA MET A 44 -10.04 9.90 2.12
C MET A 44 -9.71 11.31 2.60
N ALA A 45 -10.53 11.89 3.48
CA ALA A 45 -10.50 13.31 3.78
C ALA A 45 -9.10 13.85 4.17
N HIS A 46 -8.45 13.27 5.15
CA HIS A 46 -7.26 13.90 5.75
C HIS A 46 -5.93 13.47 5.11
N ASP A 47 -5.83 12.23 4.69
CA ASP A 47 -4.60 11.74 4.06
C ASP A 47 -4.61 12.02 2.55
N GLU A 48 -5.48 11.37 1.80
CA GLU A 48 -5.55 11.50 0.35
C GLU A 48 -6.07 12.88 -0.09
N GLY A 49 -7.16 13.37 0.51
CA GLY A 49 -7.81 14.63 0.15
C GLY A 49 -6.91 15.85 0.35
N LEU A 50 -6.06 15.82 1.38
CA LEU A 50 -5.07 16.88 1.60
C LEU A 50 -4.06 16.95 0.44
N TYR A 51 -3.52 15.80 0.01
CA TYR A 51 -2.58 15.76 -1.11
C TYR A 51 -3.25 16.16 -2.42
N ALA A 52 -4.46 15.66 -2.67
CA ALA A 52 -5.26 15.99 -3.83
C ALA A 52 -5.57 17.49 -3.93
N TRP A 53 -6.04 18.09 -2.83
CA TRP A 53 -6.33 19.52 -2.79
C TRP A 53 -5.07 20.38 -2.98
N ARG A 54 -3.98 20.07 -2.29
CA ARG A 54 -2.71 20.80 -2.41
C ARG A 54 -2.15 20.72 -3.83
N ALA A 55 -2.20 19.55 -4.46
CA ALA A 55 -1.79 19.38 -5.84
C ALA A 55 -2.68 20.19 -6.81
N ARG A 56 -3.99 20.25 -6.54
CA ARG A 56 -4.91 21.10 -7.28
C ARG A 56 -4.55 22.58 -7.15
N GLN A 57 -4.27 23.06 -5.93
CA GLN A 57 -3.85 24.46 -5.73
C GLN A 57 -2.59 24.82 -6.52
N MET A 58 -1.60 23.89 -6.62
CA MET A 58 -0.41 24.10 -7.45
C MET A 58 -0.75 24.28 -8.92
N LEU A 59 -1.70 23.49 -9.43
CA LEU A 59 -2.11 23.57 -10.83
C LEU A 59 -2.91 24.85 -11.11
N ASP A 60 -3.89 25.16 -10.25
CA ASP A 60 -4.80 26.31 -10.44
C ASP A 60 -4.06 27.65 -10.30
N SER A 61 -3.08 27.75 -9.40
CA SER A 61 -2.28 28.97 -9.17
C SER A 61 -1.06 29.09 -10.09
N GLY A 62 -0.60 27.99 -10.70
CA GLY A 62 0.68 27.92 -11.40
C GLY A 62 1.91 28.00 -10.48
N ASP A 63 1.72 28.11 -9.16
CA ASP A 63 2.79 28.12 -8.16
C ASP A 63 3.10 26.70 -7.67
N TRP A 64 4.25 26.16 -8.09
CA TRP A 64 4.71 24.82 -7.73
C TRP A 64 5.57 24.79 -6.46
N ILE A 65 5.78 25.92 -5.81
CA ILE A 65 6.61 26.03 -4.60
C ILE A 65 5.75 26.04 -3.33
N ALA A 66 4.83 27.00 -3.20
CA ALA A 66 4.02 27.17 -2.00
C ALA A 66 2.69 27.92 -2.27
N PRO A 67 1.76 27.34 -3.04
CA PRO A 67 0.51 27.97 -3.46
C PRO A 67 -0.47 28.24 -2.30
N TRP A 68 -0.19 27.71 -1.13
CA TRP A 68 -1.03 27.81 0.08
C TRP A 68 -0.74 29.04 0.95
N GLY A 69 0.19 29.92 0.55
CA GLY A 69 0.45 31.20 1.20
C GLY A 69 1.21 31.16 2.52
N ASN A 70 1.73 30.00 2.93
CA ASN A 70 2.54 29.83 4.15
C ASN A 70 3.62 28.77 3.98
N ALA A 71 4.61 28.77 4.87
CA ALA A 71 5.59 27.69 4.96
C ALA A 71 4.91 26.35 5.30
N HIS A 72 5.39 25.27 4.71
CA HIS A 72 4.75 23.96 4.83
C HIS A 72 5.67 22.95 5.53
N HIS A 73 5.05 22.11 6.37
CA HIS A 73 5.72 21.07 7.15
C HIS A 73 5.98 19.76 6.39
N LYS A 74 5.64 19.68 5.09
CA LYS A 74 5.85 18.50 4.23
C LYS A 74 6.56 18.90 2.95
N THR A 75 7.40 18.00 2.44
CA THR A 75 8.10 18.15 1.16
C THR A 75 7.16 18.02 -0.04
N PRO A 76 7.45 18.68 -1.17
CA PRO A 76 6.50 18.85 -2.27
C PRO A 76 6.37 17.64 -3.20
N GLY A 77 7.21 16.63 -3.10
CA GLY A 77 7.28 15.50 -4.04
C GLY A 77 5.92 14.87 -4.38
N PRO A 78 5.10 14.47 -3.38
CA PRO A 78 3.78 13.92 -3.65
C PRO A 78 2.85 14.89 -4.37
N TYR A 79 2.88 16.16 -4.02
CA TYR A 79 2.05 17.20 -4.66
C TYR A 79 2.45 17.38 -6.11
N TRP A 80 3.76 17.45 -6.42
CA TRP A 80 4.28 17.57 -7.77
C TRP A 80 3.86 16.41 -8.67
N ILE A 81 3.96 15.17 -8.14
CA ILE A 81 3.59 13.98 -8.91
C ILE A 81 2.08 13.98 -9.20
N ILE A 82 1.24 14.28 -8.21
CA ILE A 82 -0.22 14.33 -8.37
C ILE A 82 -0.62 15.50 -9.29
N ALA A 83 -0.05 16.70 -9.09
CA ALA A 83 -0.34 17.87 -9.93
C ALA A 83 0.07 17.65 -11.40
N SER A 84 1.18 16.92 -11.64
CA SER A 84 1.57 16.52 -12.99
C SER A 84 0.54 15.59 -13.63
N CYS A 85 -0.01 14.64 -12.87
CA CYS A 85 -1.09 13.78 -13.36
C CYS A 85 -2.37 14.56 -13.61
N TYR A 86 -2.70 15.53 -12.78
CA TYR A 86 -3.85 16.44 -13.03
C TYR A 86 -3.66 17.27 -14.30
N LYS A 87 -2.44 17.74 -14.57
CA LYS A 87 -2.13 18.46 -15.80
C LYS A 87 -2.29 17.61 -17.06
N LEU A 88 -1.96 16.31 -16.99
CA LEU A 88 -2.00 15.38 -18.12
C LEU A 88 -3.39 14.78 -18.35
N PHE A 89 -4.10 14.43 -17.28
CA PHE A 89 -5.34 13.63 -17.33
C PHE A 89 -6.58 14.37 -16.81
N GLY A 90 -6.44 15.63 -16.43
CA GLY A 90 -7.51 16.40 -15.79
C GLY A 90 -7.62 16.11 -14.29
N ILE A 91 -8.29 17.02 -13.56
CA ILE A 91 -8.48 16.92 -12.11
C ILE A 91 -9.62 15.95 -11.81
N SER A 92 -9.29 14.83 -11.19
CA SER A 92 -10.24 13.81 -10.74
C SER A 92 -9.64 12.95 -9.63
N GLU A 93 -10.46 12.18 -8.93
CA GLU A 93 -10.02 11.19 -7.95
C GLU A 93 -9.11 10.15 -8.60
N PHE A 94 -9.44 9.71 -9.81
CA PHE A 94 -8.66 8.72 -10.55
C PHE A 94 -7.26 9.22 -10.89
N SER A 95 -7.17 10.41 -11.49
CA SER A 95 -5.87 10.98 -11.87
C SER A 95 -4.96 11.28 -10.67
N GLY A 96 -5.55 11.62 -9.51
CA GLY A 96 -4.81 11.74 -8.26
C GLY A 96 -4.24 10.41 -7.73
N ARG A 97 -4.84 9.27 -8.10
CA ARG A 97 -4.46 7.91 -7.67
C ARG A 97 -3.47 7.23 -8.63
N ILE A 98 -3.39 7.66 -9.90
CA ILE A 98 -2.49 7.09 -10.91
C ILE A 98 -1.05 6.93 -10.42
N PRO A 99 -0.42 7.92 -9.77
CA PRO A 99 0.95 7.80 -9.31
C PRO A 99 1.17 6.59 -8.40
N ASN A 100 0.25 6.36 -7.46
CA ASN A 100 0.35 5.26 -6.51
C ASN A 100 0.05 3.90 -7.14
N MET A 101 -0.85 3.83 -8.11
CA MET A 101 -1.08 2.61 -8.89
C MET A 101 0.18 2.22 -9.67
N ILE A 102 0.82 3.18 -10.34
CA ILE A 102 2.08 2.93 -11.06
C ILE A 102 3.18 2.52 -10.08
N ALA A 103 3.34 3.24 -8.96
CA ALA A 103 4.32 2.88 -7.94
C ALA A 103 4.07 1.47 -7.39
N GLY A 104 2.81 1.08 -7.15
CA GLY A 104 2.42 -0.26 -6.72
C GLY A 104 2.81 -1.35 -7.72
N ILE A 105 2.59 -1.13 -9.01
CA ILE A 105 3.00 -2.06 -10.07
C ILE A 105 4.54 -2.19 -10.11
N LEU A 106 5.25 -1.08 -10.03
CA LEU A 106 6.72 -1.08 -10.02
C LEU A 106 7.29 -1.75 -8.76
N VAL A 107 6.69 -1.52 -7.60
CA VAL A 107 7.02 -2.23 -6.35
C VAL A 107 6.81 -3.74 -6.52
N LEU A 108 5.69 -4.16 -7.11
CA LEU A 108 5.42 -5.56 -7.37
C LEU A 108 6.51 -6.22 -8.24
N PHE A 109 6.96 -5.52 -9.28
CA PHE A 109 8.05 -5.99 -10.15
C PHE A 109 9.41 -6.01 -9.44
N LEU A 110 9.72 -5.00 -8.61
CA LEU A 110 10.92 -5.00 -7.79
C LEU A 110 10.92 -6.15 -6.77
N VAL A 111 9.79 -6.38 -6.11
CA VAL A 111 9.63 -7.50 -5.16
C VAL A 111 9.80 -8.84 -5.86
N TYR A 112 9.26 -9.00 -7.07
CA TYR A 112 9.51 -10.19 -7.89
C TYR A 112 11.01 -10.36 -8.17
N GLU A 113 11.72 -9.32 -8.59
CA GLU A 113 13.15 -9.37 -8.88
C GLU A 113 14.00 -9.63 -7.63
N ILE A 114 13.72 -8.96 -6.52
CA ILE A 114 14.39 -9.19 -5.24
C ILE A 114 14.16 -10.63 -4.78
N SER A 115 12.93 -11.12 -4.85
CA SER A 115 12.58 -12.50 -4.46
C SER A 115 13.28 -13.56 -5.31
N LYS A 116 13.51 -13.30 -6.60
CA LYS A 116 14.32 -14.19 -7.46
C LYS A 116 15.75 -14.36 -6.95
N ILE A 117 16.31 -13.30 -6.40
CA ILE A 117 17.69 -13.29 -5.89
C ILE A 117 17.74 -13.91 -4.49
N LEU A 118 16.84 -13.51 -3.61
CA LEU A 118 16.87 -13.89 -2.20
C LEU A 118 16.36 -15.32 -1.97
N LEU A 119 15.29 -15.70 -2.66
CA LEU A 119 14.59 -16.96 -2.38
C LEU A 119 14.86 -18.01 -3.47
N ALA A 120 14.07 -17.96 -4.52
CA ALA A 120 14.20 -18.81 -5.69
C ALA A 120 13.24 -18.30 -6.78
N LYS A 121 13.58 -18.56 -8.05
CA LYS A 121 12.78 -18.11 -9.21
C LYS A 121 11.30 -18.56 -9.14
N ASN A 122 11.04 -19.76 -8.63
CA ASN A 122 9.68 -20.30 -8.50
C ASN A 122 8.85 -19.64 -7.38
N LEU A 123 9.48 -19.02 -6.37
CA LEU A 123 8.81 -18.32 -5.29
C LEU A 123 8.53 -16.86 -5.61
N ALA A 124 9.28 -16.29 -6.54
CA ALA A 124 9.19 -14.87 -6.85
C ALA A 124 7.80 -14.44 -7.34
N TRP A 125 7.17 -15.23 -8.22
CA TRP A 125 5.80 -14.97 -8.68
C TRP A 125 4.79 -15.10 -7.54
N LEU A 126 4.93 -16.14 -6.70
CA LEU A 126 4.06 -16.37 -5.55
C LEU A 126 4.16 -15.20 -4.55
N THR A 127 5.36 -14.68 -4.32
CA THR A 127 5.57 -13.47 -3.49
C THR A 127 4.80 -12.27 -4.03
N GLY A 128 4.92 -12.00 -5.33
CA GLY A 128 4.18 -10.91 -5.96
C GLY A 128 2.66 -11.11 -5.88
N ALA A 129 2.18 -12.32 -6.12
CA ALA A 129 0.76 -12.64 -6.02
C ALA A 129 0.22 -12.45 -4.58
N ILE A 130 0.97 -12.84 -3.56
CA ILE A 130 0.61 -12.63 -2.15
C ILE A 130 0.59 -11.13 -1.84
N LEU A 131 1.65 -10.38 -2.17
CA LEU A 131 1.73 -8.95 -1.89
C LEU A 131 0.56 -8.18 -2.47
N SER A 132 0.16 -8.49 -3.72
CA SER A 132 -0.93 -7.81 -4.42
C SER A 132 -2.30 -7.97 -3.77
N ILE A 133 -2.47 -9.00 -2.94
CA ILE A 133 -3.72 -9.30 -2.22
C ILE A 133 -3.61 -9.10 -0.71
N GLU A 134 -2.53 -8.47 -0.23
CA GLU A 134 -2.48 -7.94 1.12
C GLU A 134 -3.33 -6.68 1.22
N PHE A 135 -4.35 -6.71 2.10
CA PHE A 135 -5.39 -5.69 2.15
C PHE A 135 -4.83 -4.27 2.29
N LEU A 136 -3.97 -4.02 3.28
CA LEU A 136 -3.46 -2.67 3.55
C LEU A 136 -2.57 -2.17 2.40
N TRP A 137 -1.73 -3.05 1.84
CA TRP A 137 -0.85 -2.71 0.73
C TRP A 137 -1.67 -2.34 -0.52
N LEU A 138 -2.67 -3.16 -0.88
CA LEU A 138 -3.57 -2.88 -2.01
C LEU A 138 -4.35 -1.58 -1.79
N GLN A 139 -4.84 -1.33 -0.58
CA GLN A 139 -5.55 -0.10 -0.24
C GLN A 139 -4.70 1.14 -0.54
N TYR A 140 -3.43 1.15 -0.11
CA TYR A 140 -2.55 2.29 -0.34
C TYR A 140 -2.04 2.41 -1.78
N CYS A 141 -2.03 1.34 -2.55
CA CYS A 141 -1.85 1.42 -4.01
C CYS A 141 -3.00 2.19 -4.71
N ARG A 142 -4.17 2.26 -4.08
CA ARG A 142 -5.39 2.90 -4.61
C ARG A 142 -5.68 4.28 -4.01
N LEU A 143 -4.77 4.83 -3.21
CA LEU A 143 -4.88 6.15 -2.57
C LEU A 143 -3.79 7.08 -3.08
N GLY A 144 -4.10 8.36 -3.27
CA GLY A 144 -3.13 9.40 -3.66
C GLY A 144 -2.30 9.89 -2.47
N THR A 145 -1.42 9.04 -1.91
CA THR A 145 -0.59 9.32 -0.71
C THR A 145 0.90 9.18 -1.02
N PRO A 146 1.80 9.69 -0.17
CA PRO A 146 3.25 9.59 -0.40
C PRO A 146 3.82 8.19 -0.13
N ASP A 147 3.03 7.25 0.43
CA ASP A 147 3.55 5.99 0.96
C ASP A 147 4.07 5.07 -0.15
N MET A 148 3.30 4.84 -1.20
CA MET A 148 3.72 3.94 -2.28
C MET A 148 4.93 4.45 -3.07
N PRO A 149 5.05 5.74 -3.44
CA PRO A 149 6.28 6.28 -4.01
C PRO A 149 7.50 6.13 -3.08
N MET A 150 7.34 6.30 -1.76
CA MET A 150 8.42 6.09 -0.80
C MET A 150 8.87 4.62 -0.80
N ILE A 151 7.94 3.66 -0.72
CA ILE A 151 8.24 2.23 -0.73
C ILE A 151 8.96 1.83 -2.02
N LEU A 152 8.53 2.38 -3.16
CA LEU A 152 9.19 2.17 -4.43
C LEU A 152 10.68 2.58 -4.37
N LEU A 153 10.97 3.75 -3.83
CA LEU A 153 12.35 4.26 -3.71
C LEU A 153 13.18 3.42 -2.72
N VAL A 154 12.61 3.03 -1.58
CA VAL A 154 13.28 2.15 -0.61
C VAL A 154 13.63 0.80 -1.23
N LEU A 155 12.69 0.15 -1.91
CA LEU A 155 12.94 -1.14 -2.55
C LEU A 155 13.87 -1.02 -3.76
N LEU A 156 13.83 0.09 -4.49
CA LEU A 156 14.77 0.37 -5.56
C LEU A 156 16.20 0.53 -5.00
N ALA A 157 16.36 1.20 -3.85
CA ALA A 157 17.65 1.30 -3.18
C ALA A 157 18.16 -0.09 -2.74
N ILE A 158 17.32 -0.90 -2.07
CA ILE A 158 17.68 -2.26 -1.66
C ILE A 158 18.05 -3.12 -2.86
N PHE A 159 17.25 -3.10 -3.92
CA PHE A 159 17.52 -3.82 -5.17
C PHE A 159 18.84 -3.38 -5.80
N SER A 160 19.11 -2.08 -5.82
CA SER A 160 20.34 -1.52 -6.38
C SER A 160 21.58 -1.92 -5.58
N LEU A 161 21.51 -1.93 -4.25
CA LEU A 161 22.60 -2.45 -3.41
C LEU A 161 22.88 -3.94 -3.71
N ILE A 162 21.83 -4.76 -3.80
CA ILE A 162 21.97 -6.18 -4.18
C ILE A 162 22.59 -6.32 -5.58
N LYS A 163 22.16 -5.50 -6.56
CA LYS A 163 22.70 -5.52 -7.91
C LYS A 163 24.16 -5.07 -7.97
N ALA A 164 24.54 -4.09 -7.15
CA ALA A 164 25.94 -3.65 -7.04
C ALA A 164 26.88 -4.79 -6.59
N GLU A 165 26.40 -5.70 -5.72
CA GLU A 165 27.17 -6.88 -5.32
C GLU A 165 27.23 -7.97 -6.40
N LEU A 166 26.10 -8.19 -7.09
CA LEU A 166 26.00 -9.26 -8.07
C LEU A 166 26.71 -8.95 -9.40
N TYR A 167 26.83 -7.66 -9.73
CA TYR A 167 27.40 -7.19 -10.99
C TYR A 167 28.54 -6.19 -10.76
N PRO A 168 29.76 -6.65 -10.40
CA PRO A 168 30.87 -5.75 -10.07
C PRO A 168 31.20 -4.73 -11.17
N LYS A 169 31.04 -5.11 -12.44
CA LYS A 169 31.24 -4.20 -13.60
C LYS A 169 30.32 -2.96 -13.54
N TYR A 170 29.13 -3.10 -13.01
CA TYR A 170 28.13 -2.03 -12.91
C TYR A 170 27.90 -1.58 -11.46
N SER A 171 28.78 -1.96 -10.55
CA SER A 171 28.64 -1.66 -9.11
C SER A 171 28.51 -0.17 -8.84
N HIS A 172 29.33 0.65 -9.51
CA HIS A 172 29.30 2.11 -9.38
C HIS A 172 27.93 2.70 -9.77
N PHE A 173 27.39 2.26 -10.91
CA PHE A 173 26.07 2.68 -11.38
C PHE A 173 24.97 2.32 -10.37
N TRP A 174 24.92 1.07 -9.91
CA TRP A 174 23.91 0.62 -8.98
C TRP A 174 24.03 1.28 -7.60
N THR A 175 25.26 1.52 -7.13
CA THR A 175 25.48 2.24 -5.85
C THR A 175 25.00 3.69 -5.94
N LEU A 176 25.23 4.36 -7.07
CA LEU A 176 24.70 5.70 -7.33
C LEU A 176 23.17 5.72 -7.30
N ILE A 177 22.51 4.75 -7.96
CA ILE A 177 21.04 4.63 -7.96
C ILE A 177 20.50 4.38 -6.55
N ALA A 178 21.20 3.58 -5.73
CA ALA A 178 20.79 3.37 -4.35
C ALA A 178 20.79 4.69 -3.54
N GLY A 179 21.89 5.46 -3.65
CA GLY A 179 21.97 6.77 -3.02
C GLY A 179 20.91 7.73 -3.51
N LEU A 180 20.76 7.84 -4.85
CA LEU A 180 19.75 8.68 -5.50
C LEU A 180 18.34 8.36 -5.00
N SER A 181 18.00 7.06 -4.85
CA SER A 181 16.69 6.62 -4.36
C SER A 181 16.44 7.08 -2.93
N PHE A 182 17.43 7.01 -2.04
CA PHE A 182 17.30 7.51 -0.68
C PHE A 182 17.14 9.05 -0.63
N GLY A 183 17.91 9.80 -1.44
CA GLY A 183 17.79 11.25 -1.54
C GLY A 183 16.42 11.70 -2.06
N LEU A 184 15.92 11.07 -3.14
CA LEU A 184 14.56 11.31 -3.65
C LEU A 184 13.49 10.88 -2.66
N GLY A 185 13.75 9.88 -1.82
CA GLY A 185 12.85 9.48 -0.74
C GLY A 185 12.60 10.62 0.25
N PHE A 186 13.60 11.47 0.49
CA PHE A 186 13.42 12.67 1.31
C PHE A 186 12.47 13.69 0.65
N LEU A 187 12.54 13.86 -0.67
CA LEU A 187 11.59 14.70 -1.40
C LEU A 187 10.14 14.21 -1.27
N VAL A 188 9.95 12.88 -1.19
CA VAL A 188 8.62 12.27 -1.12
C VAL A 188 8.04 12.26 0.30
N ARG A 189 8.86 11.92 1.32
CA ARG A 189 8.34 11.68 2.68
C ARG A 189 9.15 12.39 3.77
N SER A 190 9.98 13.37 3.42
CA SER A 190 10.81 14.12 4.36
C SER A 190 11.65 13.17 5.24
N PHE A 191 11.81 13.48 6.51
CA PHE A 191 12.61 12.70 7.47
C PHE A 191 12.14 11.24 7.68
N MET A 192 10.90 10.91 7.32
CA MET A 192 10.40 9.53 7.44
C MET A 192 11.17 8.50 6.57
N ILE A 193 11.93 8.97 5.59
CA ILE A 193 12.83 8.08 4.81
C ILE A 193 13.97 7.52 5.64
N PHE A 194 14.35 8.19 6.73
CA PHE A 194 15.43 7.70 7.60
C PHE A 194 15.04 6.42 8.37
N VAL A 195 13.76 6.18 8.62
CA VAL A 195 13.28 4.96 9.27
C VAL A 195 13.72 3.72 8.47
N PRO A 196 13.37 3.53 7.18
CA PRO A 196 13.87 2.39 6.42
C PRO A 196 15.39 2.41 6.17
N ILE A 197 16.05 3.59 6.16
CA ILE A 197 17.53 3.67 6.08
C ILE A 197 18.16 3.09 7.36
N ILE A 198 17.66 3.45 8.53
CA ILE A 198 18.13 2.93 9.82
C ILE A 198 17.84 1.43 9.92
N ALA A 199 16.64 1.00 9.49
CA ALA A 199 16.30 -0.41 9.45
C ALA A 199 17.25 -1.25 8.55
N LEU A 200 17.91 -0.62 7.57
CA LEU A 200 18.89 -1.27 6.70
C LEU A 200 20.31 -1.28 7.29
N LEU A 201 20.60 -0.52 8.36
CA LEU A 201 21.93 -0.45 8.97
C LEU A 201 22.50 -1.81 9.38
N PRO A 202 21.74 -2.76 9.96
CA PRO A 202 22.32 -4.07 10.28
C PRO A 202 22.96 -4.74 9.05
N TYR A 203 22.32 -4.69 7.90
CA TYR A 203 22.90 -5.21 6.66
C TYR A 203 24.15 -4.39 6.23
N LEU A 204 24.05 -3.07 6.23
CA LEU A 204 25.12 -2.19 5.77
C LEU A 204 26.36 -2.25 6.66
N VAL A 205 26.19 -2.42 7.99
CA VAL A 205 27.30 -2.40 8.96
C VAL A 205 27.84 -3.81 9.23
N LEU A 206 26.98 -4.77 9.59
CA LEU A 206 27.46 -6.11 9.99
C LEU A 206 28.03 -6.92 8.81
N GLU A 207 27.50 -6.70 7.61
CA GLU A 207 28.03 -7.35 6.40
C GLU A 207 28.97 -6.45 5.59
N HIS A 208 29.42 -5.32 6.17
CA HIS A 208 30.28 -4.32 5.53
C HIS A 208 31.55 -4.92 4.89
N ARG A 209 32.19 -5.88 5.58
CA ARG A 209 33.41 -6.54 5.05
C ARG A 209 33.15 -7.26 3.71
N ARG A 210 31.92 -7.68 3.47
CA ARG A 210 31.53 -8.39 2.24
C ARG A 210 31.24 -7.46 1.08
N HIS A 211 30.47 -6.37 1.30
CA HIS A 211 29.94 -5.56 0.21
C HIS A 211 30.53 -4.15 0.11
N ARG A 212 31.06 -3.59 1.19
CA ARG A 212 31.75 -2.28 1.25
C ARG A 212 30.92 -1.10 0.73
N HIS A 213 29.58 -1.15 0.77
CA HIS A 213 28.72 -0.08 0.25
C HIS A 213 28.98 1.26 0.93
N LEU A 214 29.21 1.26 2.27
CA LEU A 214 29.44 2.48 3.05
C LEU A 214 30.78 3.18 2.72
N ILE A 215 31.75 2.49 2.13
CA ILE A 215 33.02 3.12 1.69
C ILE A 215 32.88 3.69 0.26
N ASN A 216 31.88 3.27 -0.49
CA ASN A 216 31.73 3.72 -1.87
C ASN A 216 31.22 5.17 -1.92
N PRO A 217 32.02 6.16 -2.40
CA PRO A 217 31.61 7.57 -2.41
C PRO A 217 30.40 7.82 -3.32
N LEU A 218 30.11 6.95 -4.29
CA LEU A 218 28.96 7.09 -5.17
C LEU A 218 27.63 6.89 -4.46
N LEU A 219 27.60 6.21 -3.30
CA LEU A 219 26.40 6.13 -2.46
C LEU A 219 26.02 7.53 -1.95
N TYR A 220 27.00 8.25 -1.43
CA TYR A 220 26.82 9.59 -0.90
C TYR A 220 26.57 10.63 -1.99
N LEU A 221 27.31 10.53 -3.11
CA LEU A 221 27.08 11.37 -4.27
C LEU A 221 25.65 11.19 -4.79
N GLY A 222 25.19 9.96 -4.95
CA GLY A 222 23.81 9.66 -5.35
C GLY A 222 22.80 10.26 -4.37
N PHE A 223 23.05 10.14 -3.07
CA PHE A 223 22.18 10.71 -2.03
C PHE A 223 22.11 12.25 -2.16
N VAL A 224 23.23 12.92 -2.29
CA VAL A 224 23.27 14.38 -2.47
C VAL A 224 22.57 14.80 -3.76
N VAL A 225 22.82 14.13 -4.88
CA VAL A 225 22.12 14.39 -6.15
C VAL A 225 20.60 14.19 -6.00
N GLY A 226 20.17 13.15 -5.29
CA GLY A 226 18.76 12.90 -5.00
C GLY A 226 18.11 13.96 -4.10
N LEU A 227 18.89 14.65 -3.28
CA LEU A 227 18.43 15.76 -2.44
C LEU A 227 18.31 17.10 -3.21
N ILE A 228 18.92 17.25 -4.38
CA ILE A 228 18.90 18.51 -5.15
C ILE A 228 17.49 19.07 -5.32
N PRO A 229 16.47 18.30 -5.76
CA PRO A 229 15.13 18.85 -5.91
C PRO A 229 14.53 19.36 -4.59
N THR A 230 14.84 18.69 -3.47
CA THR A 230 14.39 19.12 -2.13
C THR A 230 15.07 20.42 -1.72
N PHE A 231 16.40 20.52 -1.89
CA PHE A 231 17.13 21.74 -1.55
C PHE A 231 16.75 22.91 -2.44
N SER A 232 16.50 22.68 -3.73
CA SER A 232 15.98 23.71 -4.63
C SER A 232 14.63 24.23 -4.15
N TRP A 233 13.71 23.34 -3.78
CA TRP A 233 12.41 23.73 -3.23
C TRP A 233 12.56 24.46 -1.89
N LEU A 234 13.42 23.99 -0.98
CA LEU A 234 13.69 24.64 0.31
C LEU A 234 14.27 26.04 0.12
N TRP A 235 15.17 26.21 -0.86
CA TRP A 235 15.74 27.52 -1.18
C TRP A 235 14.68 28.52 -1.61
N PHE A 236 13.80 28.17 -2.56
CA PHE A 236 12.72 29.06 -3.00
C PHE A 236 11.67 29.31 -1.90
N ASN A 237 11.43 28.32 -1.05
CA ASN A 237 10.52 28.43 0.10
C ASN A 237 11.12 29.36 1.17
N TRP A 238 12.43 29.25 1.41
CA TRP A 238 13.15 30.11 2.32
C TRP A 238 13.19 31.58 1.84
N GLN A 239 13.37 31.81 0.54
CA GLN A 239 13.29 33.17 -0.01
C GLN A 239 11.92 33.84 0.23
N ARG A 240 10.84 33.06 0.33
CA ARG A 240 9.48 33.58 0.57
C ARG A 240 9.15 33.74 2.05
N TYR A 241 9.56 32.81 2.89
CA TYR A 241 9.10 32.69 4.28
C TYR A 241 10.22 32.70 5.31
N GLY A 242 11.47 32.86 4.89
CA GLY A 242 12.62 32.87 5.79
C GLY A 242 12.79 31.53 6.53
N ASN A 243 13.30 31.64 7.78
CA ASN A 243 13.63 30.47 8.61
C ASN A 243 12.41 29.61 9.01
N VAL A 244 11.20 30.17 8.97
CA VAL A 244 9.96 29.43 9.27
C VAL A 244 9.81 28.18 8.38
N SER A 245 10.38 28.19 7.17
CA SER A 245 10.38 27.05 6.27
C SER A 245 11.10 25.82 6.84
N PHE A 246 12.24 26.04 7.52
CA PHE A 246 13.01 24.97 8.17
C PHE A 246 12.37 24.55 9.49
N GLU A 247 11.94 25.53 10.30
CA GLU A 247 11.30 25.28 11.59
C GLU A 247 10.05 24.40 11.45
N GLN A 248 9.20 24.65 10.46
CA GLN A 248 7.99 23.86 10.22
C GLN A 248 8.30 22.41 9.86
N LEU A 249 9.33 22.16 9.03
CA LEU A 249 9.76 20.80 8.68
C LEU A 249 10.30 20.06 9.91
N PHE A 250 11.14 20.72 10.73
CA PHE A 250 11.78 20.11 11.89
C PHE A 250 10.78 19.85 13.01
N LYS A 251 9.92 20.83 13.30
CA LYS A 251 8.86 20.70 14.31
C LYS A 251 7.93 19.52 14.01
N PHE A 252 7.54 19.34 12.75
CA PHE A 252 6.67 18.22 12.36
C PHE A 252 7.27 16.85 12.71
N VAL A 253 8.59 16.70 12.58
CA VAL A 253 9.28 15.44 12.93
C VAL A 253 9.34 15.22 14.43
N LEU A 254 9.66 16.27 15.19
CA LEU A 254 9.68 16.21 16.65
C LEU A 254 8.28 15.86 17.17
N ASP A 255 7.25 16.50 16.65
CA ASP A 255 5.85 16.23 17.00
C ASP A 255 5.43 14.79 16.68
N LEU A 256 5.91 14.19 15.57
CA LEU A 256 5.65 12.77 15.24
C LEU A 256 6.29 11.81 16.25
N GLY A 257 7.44 12.18 16.78
CA GLY A 257 8.15 11.37 17.78
C GLY A 257 7.53 11.46 19.18
N SER A 258 6.99 12.62 19.56
CA SER A 258 6.52 12.93 20.92
C SER A 258 5.00 12.87 21.11
N ASP A 259 4.22 13.26 20.09
CA ASP A 259 2.77 13.34 20.19
C ASP A 259 2.09 11.99 19.95
N ASP A 260 1.23 11.57 20.86
CA ASP A 260 0.32 10.43 20.63
C ASP A 260 -0.99 10.92 19.99
N ARG A 261 -0.95 11.12 18.67
CA ARG A 261 -2.08 11.69 17.91
C ARG A 261 -3.31 10.80 17.84
N ASN A 262 -3.16 9.48 18.00
CA ASN A 262 -4.24 8.50 17.80
C ASN A 262 -4.47 7.60 19.02
N HIS A 263 -3.80 7.82 20.13
CA HIS A 263 -3.87 7.01 21.35
C HIS A 263 -3.65 5.50 21.11
N ASN A 264 -2.86 5.16 20.09
CA ASN A 264 -2.47 3.79 19.79
C ASN A 264 -1.31 3.37 20.72
N GLY A 265 -1.58 2.45 21.65
CA GLY A 265 -0.58 1.95 22.60
C GLY A 265 0.65 1.29 21.94
N ALA A 266 1.72 1.04 22.72
CA ALA A 266 2.99 0.48 22.26
C ALA A 266 2.84 -0.86 21.49
N PHE A 267 1.82 -1.65 21.82
CA PHE A 267 1.54 -2.95 21.19
C PHE A 267 0.71 -2.87 19.91
N PHE A 268 0.48 -1.65 19.38
CA PHE A 268 -0.37 -1.43 18.21
C PHE A 268 -0.01 -2.33 17.02
N TYR A 269 1.26 -2.39 16.64
CA TYR A 269 1.68 -3.15 15.46
C TYR A 269 1.65 -4.67 15.68
N ILE A 270 1.66 -5.17 16.92
CA ILE A 270 1.59 -6.60 17.23
C ILE A 270 0.25 -7.20 16.78
N TRP A 271 -0.85 -6.45 16.87
CA TRP A 271 -2.15 -6.92 16.42
C TRP A 271 -2.55 -6.32 15.05
N ASN A 272 -2.09 -5.11 14.73
CA ASN A 272 -2.49 -4.41 13.51
C ASN A 272 -1.92 -5.06 12.25
N ILE A 273 -0.60 -5.39 12.25
CA ILE A 273 0.04 -6.06 11.11
C ILE A 273 -0.60 -7.43 10.84
N PRO A 274 -0.74 -8.35 11.84
CA PRO A 274 -1.43 -9.62 11.62
C PRO A 274 -2.84 -9.48 11.06
N LEU A 275 -3.62 -8.53 11.58
CA LEU A 275 -4.99 -8.31 11.15
C LEU A 275 -5.05 -7.80 9.69
N LYS A 276 -4.18 -6.85 9.33
CA LYS A 276 -4.17 -6.21 8.02
C LYS A 276 -3.54 -7.06 6.92
N SER A 277 -2.70 -8.04 7.27
CA SER A 277 -2.10 -9.01 6.34
C SER A 277 -2.64 -10.44 6.50
N PHE A 278 -3.80 -10.61 7.14
CA PHE A 278 -4.48 -11.91 7.24
C PHE A 278 -4.90 -12.43 5.85
N PRO A 279 -4.71 -13.75 5.55
CA PRO A 279 -4.09 -14.80 6.36
C PRO A 279 -2.56 -14.91 6.20
N TRP A 280 -1.93 -14.07 5.38
CA TRP A 280 -0.54 -14.16 4.94
C TRP A 280 0.46 -14.03 6.08
N PHE A 281 0.12 -13.27 7.12
CA PHE A 281 0.97 -13.13 8.30
C PHE A 281 1.32 -14.47 8.95
N PHE A 282 0.36 -15.37 9.08
CA PHE A 282 0.60 -16.70 9.70
C PHE A 282 1.54 -17.56 8.86
N PHE A 283 1.42 -17.51 7.53
CA PHE A 283 2.38 -18.15 6.63
C PHE A 283 3.75 -17.48 6.70
N SER A 284 3.81 -16.16 6.92
CA SER A 284 5.08 -15.45 7.07
C SER A 284 5.80 -15.82 8.36
N LEU A 285 5.10 -16.03 9.46
CA LEU A 285 5.71 -16.55 10.70
C LEU A 285 6.32 -17.94 10.50
N LEU A 286 5.63 -18.82 9.78
CA LEU A 286 6.19 -20.12 9.43
C LEU A 286 7.42 -19.96 8.55
N GLY A 287 7.35 -19.09 7.54
CA GLY A 287 8.49 -18.76 6.66
C GLY A 287 9.67 -18.18 7.44
N LEU A 288 9.41 -17.29 8.39
CA LEU A 288 10.42 -16.73 9.29
C LEU A 288 11.14 -17.83 10.09
N VAL A 289 10.39 -18.73 10.72
CA VAL A 289 10.97 -19.86 11.45
C VAL A 289 11.83 -20.74 10.53
N LEU A 290 11.40 -21.00 9.31
CA LEU A 290 12.16 -21.78 8.33
C LEU A 290 13.45 -21.09 7.90
N VAL A 291 13.40 -19.78 7.65
CA VAL A 291 14.56 -18.97 7.24
C VAL A 291 15.55 -18.77 8.40
N LEU A 292 15.07 -18.58 9.63
CA LEU A 292 15.95 -18.49 10.81
C LEU A 292 16.73 -19.78 11.04
N ARG A 293 16.16 -20.95 10.74
CA ARG A 293 16.84 -22.24 10.85
C ARG A 293 17.82 -22.52 9.72
N ARG A 294 17.53 -22.01 8.54
CA ARG A 294 18.38 -22.09 7.36
C ARG A 294 18.57 -20.70 6.78
N PRO A 295 19.46 -19.89 7.39
CA PRO A 295 19.70 -18.53 6.95
C PRO A 295 20.06 -18.48 5.46
N ILE A 296 19.50 -17.52 4.76
CA ILE A 296 19.82 -17.25 3.37
C ILE A 296 21.23 -16.64 3.35
N PRO A 297 22.22 -17.28 2.75
CA PRO A 297 23.55 -16.70 2.68
C PRO A 297 23.49 -15.32 2.00
N ARG A 298 24.24 -14.38 2.52
CA ARG A 298 24.42 -13.01 2.01
C ARG A 298 23.28 -12.02 2.27
N TYR A 299 22.00 -12.44 2.32
CA TYR A 299 20.87 -11.51 2.34
C TYR A 299 19.89 -11.76 3.51
N HIS A 300 20.33 -12.53 4.51
CA HIS A 300 19.50 -12.82 5.69
C HIS A 300 19.09 -11.53 6.43
N LEU A 301 20.02 -10.58 6.56
CA LEU A 301 19.77 -9.30 7.23
C LEU A 301 18.83 -8.38 6.43
N ILE A 302 18.75 -8.55 5.10
CA ILE A 302 17.74 -7.84 4.30
C ILE A 302 16.37 -8.48 4.52
N LEU A 303 16.26 -9.82 4.42
CA LEU A 303 14.97 -10.50 4.46
C LEU A 303 14.35 -10.51 5.87
N VAL A 304 15.18 -10.63 6.90
CA VAL A 304 14.73 -10.80 8.29
C VAL A 304 15.10 -9.58 9.14
N GLY A 305 16.34 -9.11 9.05
CA GLY A 305 16.83 -7.99 9.87
C GLY A 305 16.09 -6.70 9.59
N PHE A 306 15.96 -6.31 8.32
CA PHE A 306 15.28 -5.07 7.92
C PHE A 306 13.84 -4.98 8.45
N PRO A 307 12.93 -5.93 8.19
CA PRO A 307 11.56 -5.82 8.70
C PRO A 307 11.47 -5.89 10.22
N LEU A 308 12.36 -6.60 10.91
CA LEU A 308 12.37 -6.66 12.38
C LEU A 308 12.82 -5.34 13.01
N VAL A 309 13.90 -4.73 12.48
CA VAL A 309 14.37 -3.42 12.97
C VAL A 309 13.32 -2.36 12.69
N MET A 310 12.75 -2.34 11.49
CA MET A 310 11.68 -1.41 11.14
C MET A 310 10.45 -1.57 12.05
N PHE A 311 10.06 -2.80 12.37
CA PHE A 311 8.99 -3.06 13.34
C PHE A 311 9.32 -2.49 14.72
N ALA A 312 10.55 -2.66 15.20
CA ALA A 312 11.00 -2.13 16.49
C ALA A 312 10.98 -0.60 16.49
N GLU A 313 11.55 0.05 15.46
CA GLU A 313 11.54 1.50 15.31
C GLU A 313 10.14 2.10 15.34
N LEU A 314 9.24 1.55 14.51
CA LEU A 314 7.85 2.01 14.44
C LEU A 314 7.10 1.82 15.76
N SER A 315 7.44 0.81 16.54
CA SER A 315 6.85 0.58 17.88
C SER A 315 7.35 1.57 18.93
N LEU A 316 8.54 2.14 18.73
CA LEU A 316 9.12 3.17 19.62
C LEU A 316 8.51 4.56 19.38
N PHE A 317 8.02 4.88 18.17
CA PHE A 317 7.37 6.16 17.93
C PHE A 317 6.07 6.31 18.72
N SER A 318 5.75 7.52 19.15
CA SER A 318 4.49 7.81 19.86
C SER A 318 3.31 7.84 18.91
N THR A 319 3.45 8.44 17.72
CA THR A 319 2.43 8.41 16.68
C THR A 319 2.49 7.09 15.88
N ARG A 320 1.52 6.20 16.09
CA ARG A 320 1.44 4.89 15.43
C ARG A 320 0.25 4.85 14.47
N LEU A 321 0.55 4.69 13.18
CA LEU A 321 -0.44 4.61 12.11
C LEU A 321 -0.26 3.31 11.31
N SER A 322 -1.35 2.68 10.88
CA SER A 322 -1.28 1.40 10.16
C SER A 322 -0.39 1.45 8.92
N HIS A 323 -0.43 2.55 8.17
CA HIS A 323 0.32 2.69 6.93
C HIS A 323 1.84 2.89 7.10
N TYR A 324 2.31 3.25 8.30
CA TYR A 324 3.76 3.33 8.54
C TYR A 324 4.44 1.96 8.42
N SER A 325 3.71 0.87 8.68
CA SER A 325 4.22 -0.50 8.53
C SER A 325 4.30 -1.01 7.09
N LEU A 326 3.82 -0.26 6.09
CA LEU A 326 3.73 -0.72 4.70
C LEU A 326 5.06 -1.20 4.09
N CYS A 327 6.20 -0.61 4.49
CA CYS A 327 7.52 -1.08 4.05
C CYS A 327 7.86 -2.51 4.53
N ILE A 328 7.15 -3.05 5.53
CA ILE A 328 7.34 -4.41 6.04
C ILE A 328 6.60 -5.43 5.16
N TYR A 329 5.50 -5.05 4.50
CA TYR A 329 4.62 -5.96 3.74
C TYR A 329 5.31 -6.74 2.61
N PRO A 330 6.23 -6.16 1.81
CA PRO A 330 7.00 -6.93 0.83
C PRO A 330 7.75 -8.12 1.44
N PHE A 331 8.28 -7.96 2.65
CA PHE A 331 9.02 -9.00 3.37
C PHE A 331 8.08 -10.03 4.02
N ILE A 332 6.90 -9.60 4.50
CA ILE A 332 5.83 -10.52 4.92
C ILE A 332 5.44 -11.41 3.74
N ALA A 333 5.21 -10.85 2.56
CA ALA A 333 4.86 -11.62 1.37
C ALA A 333 5.97 -12.60 0.95
N MET A 334 7.26 -12.19 1.03
CA MET A 334 8.39 -13.08 0.76
C MET A 334 8.44 -14.26 1.74
N LEU A 335 8.31 -14.00 3.03
CA LEU A 335 8.29 -15.03 4.07
C LEU A 335 7.04 -15.91 3.96
N ALA A 336 5.88 -15.33 3.67
CA ALA A 336 4.64 -16.08 3.45
C ALA A 336 4.76 -17.03 2.25
N ALA A 337 5.40 -16.61 1.16
CA ALA A 337 5.67 -17.47 0.01
C ALA A 337 6.57 -18.66 0.38
N VAL A 338 7.56 -18.46 1.24
CA VAL A 338 8.41 -19.56 1.77
C VAL A 338 7.57 -20.53 2.60
N GLY A 339 6.78 -20.03 3.55
CA GLY A 339 5.94 -20.86 4.42
C GLY A 339 4.88 -21.64 3.65
N LEU A 340 4.16 -20.96 2.74
CA LEU A 340 3.10 -21.56 1.92
C LEU A 340 3.66 -22.61 0.95
N ASN A 341 4.80 -22.34 0.32
CA ASN A 341 5.46 -23.32 -0.55
C ASN A 341 5.96 -24.56 0.23
N TRP A 342 6.46 -24.37 1.45
CA TRP A 342 6.86 -25.49 2.31
C TRP A 342 5.65 -26.36 2.66
N LEU A 343 4.52 -25.77 3.04
CA LEU A 343 3.26 -26.50 3.27
C LEU A 343 2.77 -27.21 2.02
N GLY A 344 2.87 -26.56 0.86
CA GLY A 344 2.53 -27.17 -0.42
C GLY A 344 3.37 -28.42 -0.73
N ARG A 345 4.66 -28.42 -0.40
CA ARG A 345 5.50 -29.61 -0.55
C ARG A 345 5.07 -30.74 0.39
N ILE A 346 4.76 -30.43 1.65
CA ILE A 346 4.23 -31.43 2.60
C ILE A 346 2.89 -31.98 2.09
N TYR A 347 2.03 -31.12 1.55
CA TYR A 347 0.78 -31.52 0.90
C TYR A 347 1.01 -32.51 -0.24
N GLU A 348 2.05 -32.36 -1.06
CA GLU A 348 2.34 -33.27 -2.18
C GLU A 348 2.93 -34.61 -1.73
N THR A 349 3.85 -34.59 -0.78
CA THR A 349 4.64 -35.77 -0.37
C THR A 349 3.99 -36.57 0.74
N GLY A 350 3.07 -35.97 1.50
CA GLY A 350 2.51 -36.58 2.72
C GLY A 350 3.51 -36.74 3.87
N LEU A 351 4.78 -36.38 3.67
CA LEU A 351 5.89 -36.59 4.62
C LEU A 351 6.64 -35.27 4.81
N ILE A 352 7.14 -35.05 6.00
CA ILE A 352 8.19 -34.06 6.24
C ILE A 352 9.48 -34.62 5.64
N GLN A 353 9.81 -34.19 4.44
CA GLN A 353 11.05 -34.61 3.79
C GLN A 353 12.23 -34.04 4.59
N LYS A 354 13.15 -34.93 5.05
CA LYS A 354 14.38 -34.53 5.75
C LYS A 354 15.30 -33.62 4.93
N ASP A 355 15.12 -33.62 3.61
CA ASP A 355 15.90 -32.87 2.65
C ASP A 355 15.01 -31.98 1.82
N ILE A 356 14.87 -30.69 2.21
CA ILE A 356 14.42 -29.66 1.30
C ILE A 356 15.68 -29.10 0.63
N PRO A 357 15.98 -29.43 -0.63
CA PRO A 357 17.01 -28.72 -1.35
C PRO A 357 16.46 -27.33 -1.69
N THR A 358 16.77 -26.32 -0.90
CA THR A 358 16.95 -25.00 -1.49
C THR A 358 18.05 -25.18 -2.55
N GLN A 359 17.76 -24.87 -3.80
CA GLN A 359 18.75 -24.82 -4.88
C GLN A 359 19.71 -23.63 -4.64
N SER A 360 20.46 -23.73 -3.57
CA SER A 360 21.69 -22.99 -3.32
C SER A 360 22.71 -24.05 -2.96
N PRO A 361 23.91 -24.07 -3.55
CA PRO A 361 24.92 -25.06 -3.27
C PRO A 361 25.47 -24.84 -1.86
N LEU A 362 24.80 -25.37 -0.85
CA LEU A 362 25.23 -25.34 0.53
C LEU A 362 25.71 -26.73 0.95
N LYS A 363 26.94 -26.72 1.44
CA LYS A 363 27.70 -27.84 1.95
C LYS A 363 26.87 -28.82 2.78
N LYS A 364 27.05 -30.12 2.52
CA LYS A 364 26.63 -31.26 3.33
C LYS A 364 27.09 -31.08 4.79
N GLY A 365 26.18 -31.27 5.73
CA GLY A 365 26.53 -31.50 7.13
C GLY A 365 25.82 -30.57 8.11
N GLY A 366 24.64 -30.95 8.56
CA GLY A 366 23.96 -30.39 9.73
C GLY A 366 22.65 -31.13 10.00
N ASN A 367 22.55 -31.82 11.11
CA ASN A 367 21.31 -32.44 11.57
C ASN A 367 20.22 -31.36 11.76
N ILE A 368 19.11 -31.50 11.05
CA ILE A 368 17.99 -30.57 11.10
C ILE A 368 17.23 -30.83 12.42
N PHE A 369 17.34 -29.92 13.37
CA PHE A 369 16.45 -29.90 14.51
C PHE A 369 15.09 -29.33 14.06
N ILE A 370 14.11 -30.21 13.80
CA ILE A 370 12.72 -29.84 13.66
C ILE A 370 12.12 -29.84 15.07
N PRO A 371 11.52 -28.73 15.57
CA PRO A 371 10.89 -28.78 16.88
C PRO A 371 9.92 -29.94 16.99
N PRO A 372 9.80 -30.56 18.17
CA PRO A 372 8.91 -31.71 18.38
C PRO A 372 7.49 -31.47 17.88
N PHE A 373 6.94 -30.27 18.09
CA PHE A 373 5.60 -29.93 17.63
C PHE A 373 5.48 -29.85 16.10
N LEU A 374 6.52 -29.42 15.39
CA LEU A 374 6.54 -29.43 13.89
C LEU A 374 6.84 -30.85 13.36
N ARG A 375 7.51 -31.71 14.11
CA ARG A 375 7.67 -33.11 13.74
C ARG A 375 6.37 -33.89 13.86
N VAL A 376 5.65 -33.71 14.97
CA VAL A 376 4.38 -34.40 15.23
C VAL A 376 3.24 -33.81 14.37
N ALA A 377 3.18 -32.48 14.24
CA ALA A 377 2.15 -31.81 13.46
C ALA A 377 2.43 -31.75 11.94
N GLY A 378 3.70 -31.91 11.52
CA GLY A 378 4.13 -31.54 10.16
C GLY A 378 3.44 -32.33 9.05
N GLY A 379 3.30 -33.62 9.16
CA GLY A 379 2.61 -34.45 8.15
C GLY A 379 1.10 -34.16 8.05
N ASN A 380 0.51 -33.77 9.17
CA ASN A 380 -0.93 -33.45 9.26
C ASN A 380 -1.24 -31.95 9.11
N LEU A 381 -0.23 -31.06 9.09
CA LEU A 381 -0.45 -29.62 9.12
C LEU A 381 -1.25 -29.11 7.91
N PRO A 382 -0.95 -29.48 6.64
CA PRO A 382 -1.78 -29.08 5.50
C PRO A 382 -3.21 -29.65 5.59
N ARG A 383 -3.37 -30.89 6.12
CA ARG A 383 -4.69 -31.48 6.37
C ARG A 383 -5.49 -30.65 7.36
N ASN A 384 -4.89 -30.41 8.53
CA ASN A 384 -5.54 -29.67 9.60
C ASN A 384 -5.90 -28.24 9.18
N LEU A 385 -4.99 -27.56 8.45
CA LEU A 385 -5.27 -26.26 7.87
C LEU A 385 -6.42 -26.33 6.87
N SER A 386 -6.46 -27.33 5.99
CA SER A 386 -7.55 -27.47 5.00
C SER A 386 -8.91 -27.67 5.69
N TYR A 387 -8.99 -28.48 6.75
CA TYR A 387 -10.23 -28.66 7.50
C TYR A 387 -10.59 -27.43 8.34
N ALA A 388 -9.62 -26.80 9.02
CA ALA A 388 -9.85 -25.59 9.81
C ALA A 388 -10.37 -24.45 8.94
N THR A 389 -9.79 -24.25 7.76
CA THR A 389 -10.27 -23.25 6.81
C THR A 389 -11.63 -23.62 6.21
N GLY A 390 -11.91 -24.90 6.01
CA GLY A 390 -13.25 -25.37 5.64
C GLY A 390 -14.30 -25.00 6.68
N VAL A 391 -14.01 -25.21 7.97
CA VAL A 391 -14.89 -24.81 9.08
C VAL A 391 -15.08 -23.29 9.10
N LEU A 392 -13.99 -22.52 8.99
CA LEU A 392 -14.07 -21.05 8.88
C LEU A 392 -14.89 -20.62 7.64
N GLY A 393 -14.74 -21.32 6.52
CA GLY A 393 -15.54 -21.10 5.32
C GLY A 393 -17.03 -21.28 5.58
N ILE A 394 -17.42 -22.36 6.27
CA ILE A 394 -18.83 -22.59 6.66
C ILE A 394 -19.32 -21.49 7.60
N LEU A 395 -18.55 -21.09 8.60
CA LEU A 395 -18.92 -20.00 9.51
C LEU A 395 -19.10 -18.68 8.78
N LEU A 396 -18.21 -18.38 7.83
CA LEU A 396 -18.34 -17.17 6.98
C LEU A 396 -19.59 -17.23 6.11
N LEU A 397 -19.94 -18.40 5.56
CA LEU A 397 -21.17 -18.57 4.77
C LEU A 397 -22.41 -18.36 5.61
N LEU A 398 -22.49 -18.98 6.78
CA LEU A 398 -23.62 -18.81 7.70
C LEU A 398 -23.76 -17.35 8.15
N GLY A 399 -22.64 -16.71 8.52
CA GLY A 399 -22.61 -15.29 8.86
C GLY A 399 -23.03 -14.39 7.69
N ALA A 400 -22.57 -14.69 6.49
CA ALA A 400 -22.93 -13.93 5.29
C ALA A 400 -24.42 -14.09 4.94
N ILE A 401 -24.99 -15.30 5.05
CA ILE A 401 -26.42 -15.54 4.86
C ILE A 401 -27.23 -14.77 5.91
N PHE A 402 -26.81 -14.83 7.16
CA PHE A 402 -27.45 -14.08 8.25
C PHE A 402 -27.46 -12.57 7.96
N VAL A 403 -26.31 -11.98 7.59
CA VAL A 403 -26.19 -10.56 7.24
C VAL A 403 -27.01 -10.22 5.99
N PHE A 404 -27.09 -11.12 5.01
CA PHE A 404 -27.86 -10.90 3.80
C PHE A 404 -29.37 -10.83 4.09
N VAL A 405 -29.87 -11.68 4.99
CA VAL A 405 -31.30 -11.75 5.34
C VAL A 405 -31.70 -10.61 6.29
N TRP A 406 -30.95 -10.42 7.37
CA TRP A 406 -31.34 -9.49 8.45
C TRP A 406 -30.52 -8.19 8.51
N GLY A 407 -29.45 -8.05 7.69
CA GLY A 407 -28.61 -6.85 7.69
C GLY A 407 -29.25 -5.67 6.97
N SER A 408 -28.84 -4.45 7.35
CA SER A 408 -29.17 -3.23 6.62
C SER A 408 -28.57 -3.22 5.21
N ALA A 409 -29.10 -2.40 4.31
CA ALA A 409 -28.63 -2.30 2.92
C ALA A 409 -27.10 -2.03 2.81
N ASP A 410 -26.54 -1.23 3.71
CA ASP A 410 -25.12 -0.91 3.72
C ASP A 410 -24.25 -2.11 4.15
N ILE A 411 -24.75 -2.92 5.10
CA ILE A 411 -24.00 -4.08 5.60
C ILE A 411 -24.12 -5.28 4.63
N ARG A 412 -25.22 -5.40 3.88
CA ARG A 412 -25.42 -6.49 2.90
C ARG A 412 -24.33 -6.59 1.86
N LYS A 413 -23.69 -5.47 1.48
CA LYS A 413 -22.55 -5.46 0.54
C LYS A 413 -21.37 -6.32 1.04
N TYR A 414 -21.14 -6.34 2.35
CA TYR A 414 -20.08 -7.15 2.96
C TYR A 414 -20.42 -8.64 3.00
N ALA A 415 -21.72 -9.00 3.02
CA ALA A 415 -22.15 -10.39 2.97
C ALA A 415 -21.65 -11.09 1.68
N ILE A 416 -21.61 -10.37 0.55
CA ILE A 416 -21.09 -10.90 -0.72
C ILE A 416 -19.63 -11.33 -0.57
N LEU A 417 -18.82 -10.56 0.15
CA LEU A 417 -17.41 -10.90 0.40
C LEU A 417 -17.30 -12.16 1.27
N GLY A 418 -18.14 -12.25 2.30
CA GLY A 418 -18.23 -13.44 3.16
C GLY A 418 -18.62 -14.70 2.38
N LEU A 419 -19.56 -14.59 1.43
CA LEU A 419 -19.94 -15.69 0.54
C LEU A 419 -18.78 -16.12 -0.35
N ILE A 420 -18.06 -15.18 -0.97
CA ILE A 420 -16.94 -15.48 -1.87
C ILE A 420 -15.81 -16.18 -1.12
N VAL A 421 -15.38 -15.63 0.02
CA VAL A 421 -14.31 -16.22 0.83
C VAL A 421 -14.76 -17.54 1.42
N GLY A 422 -15.99 -17.61 1.94
CA GLY A 422 -16.55 -18.82 2.53
C GLY A 422 -16.61 -19.99 1.54
N LEU A 423 -17.22 -19.78 0.36
CA LEU A 423 -17.25 -20.79 -0.71
C LEU A 423 -15.83 -21.14 -1.19
N GLY A 424 -15.00 -20.12 -1.37
CA GLY A 424 -13.63 -20.32 -1.84
C GLY A 424 -12.76 -21.14 -0.90
N TRP A 425 -12.90 -20.94 0.41
CA TRP A 425 -12.13 -21.70 1.40
C TRP A 425 -12.61 -23.13 1.59
N LEU A 426 -13.84 -23.48 1.17
CA LEU A 426 -14.29 -24.88 1.08
C LEU A 426 -13.53 -25.66 -0.01
N ILE A 427 -12.89 -24.99 -0.96
CA ILE A 427 -12.05 -25.65 -1.98
C ILE A 427 -10.87 -26.38 -1.30
N LEU A 428 -10.33 -25.87 -0.21
CA LEU A 428 -9.16 -26.46 0.47
C LEU A 428 -9.41 -27.88 1.00
N PRO A 429 -10.46 -28.15 1.82
CA PRO A 429 -10.77 -29.51 2.23
C PRO A 429 -11.21 -30.37 1.03
N VAL A 430 -11.92 -29.84 0.04
CA VAL A 430 -12.31 -30.60 -1.16
C VAL A 430 -11.07 -31.07 -1.92
N VAL A 431 -10.09 -30.19 -2.16
CA VAL A 431 -8.83 -30.55 -2.83
C VAL A 431 -8.04 -31.58 -2.01
N TRP A 432 -8.03 -31.44 -0.68
CA TRP A 432 -7.39 -32.43 0.21
C TRP A 432 -8.06 -33.79 0.12
N ILE A 433 -9.39 -33.86 0.30
CA ILE A 433 -10.18 -35.11 0.27
C ILE A 433 -10.04 -35.77 -1.09
N SER A 434 -10.20 -35.00 -2.18
CA SER A 434 -10.09 -35.53 -3.54
C SER A 434 -8.74 -36.18 -3.81
N ARG A 435 -7.64 -35.57 -3.30
CA ARG A 435 -6.30 -36.12 -3.48
C ARG A 435 -6.07 -37.39 -2.65
N TYR A 436 -6.41 -37.36 -1.36
CA TYR A 436 -5.99 -38.40 -0.42
C TYR A 436 -7.02 -39.49 -0.19
N HIS A 437 -8.33 -39.21 -0.34
CA HIS A 437 -9.40 -40.21 -0.22
C HIS A 437 -9.85 -40.75 -1.57
N PHE A 438 -9.91 -39.90 -2.60
CA PHE A 438 -10.32 -40.34 -3.94
C PHE A 438 -9.15 -40.57 -4.90
N GLY A 439 -7.91 -40.47 -4.45
CA GLY A 439 -6.70 -40.79 -5.21
C GLY A 439 -6.38 -39.86 -6.38
N GLN A 440 -6.94 -38.66 -6.42
CA GLN A 440 -6.77 -37.69 -7.52
C GLN A 440 -5.39 -37.01 -7.50
N LYS A 441 -4.34 -37.76 -7.90
CA LYS A 441 -2.92 -37.32 -7.83
C LYS A 441 -2.61 -36.08 -8.67
N PHE A 442 -3.44 -35.72 -9.66
CA PHE A 442 -3.27 -34.51 -10.47
C PHE A 442 -3.48 -33.21 -9.68
N LEU A 443 -4.17 -33.27 -8.53
CA LEU A 443 -4.34 -32.15 -7.62
C LEU A 443 -3.04 -31.89 -6.84
N THR A 444 -2.08 -31.25 -7.49
CA THR A 444 -0.75 -30.91 -6.94
C THR A 444 -0.83 -29.77 -5.94
N ALA A 445 0.31 -29.43 -5.29
CA ALA A 445 0.44 -28.28 -4.40
C ALA A 445 -0.05 -26.96 -5.01
N ARG A 446 0.03 -26.82 -6.35
CA ARG A 446 -0.42 -25.62 -7.05
C ARG A 446 -1.92 -25.38 -6.87
N TYR A 447 -2.75 -26.41 -6.92
CA TYR A 447 -4.19 -26.29 -6.70
C TYR A 447 -4.52 -25.95 -5.26
N TRP A 448 -3.79 -26.55 -4.31
CA TRP A 448 -3.95 -26.26 -2.90
C TRP A 448 -3.54 -24.80 -2.58
N ILE A 449 -2.40 -24.32 -3.12
CA ILE A 449 -1.97 -22.93 -3.00
C ILE A 449 -2.95 -21.97 -3.68
N ALA A 450 -3.46 -22.32 -4.87
CA ALA A 450 -4.48 -21.54 -5.56
C ALA A 450 -5.77 -21.40 -4.74
N GLY A 451 -6.15 -22.42 -3.96
CA GLY A 451 -7.27 -22.36 -3.02
C GLY A 451 -7.12 -21.31 -1.92
N TRP A 452 -5.89 -20.89 -1.59
CA TRP A 452 -5.62 -19.76 -0.71
C TRP A 452 -5.68 -18.42 -1.45
N LEU A 453 -5.08 -18.34 -2.63
CA LEU A 453 -4.89 -17.07 -3.36
C LEU A 453 -6.18 -16.60 -4.05
N ILE A 454 -6.85 -17.48 -4.81
CA ILE A 454 -7.94 -17.09 -5.70
C ILE A 454 -9.16 -16.55 -4.93
N PRO A 455 -9.63 -17.16 -3.82
CA PRO A 455 -10.75 -16.61 -3.06
C PRO A 455 -10.46 -15.23 -2.49
N CYS A 456 -9.26 -15.00 -1.97
CA CYS A 456 -8.85 -13.70 -1.45
C CYS A 456 -8.77 -12.66 -2.58
N TRP A 457 -8.18 -13.03 -3.72
CA TRP A 457 -8.12 -12.16 -4.89
C TRP A 457 -9.51 -11.79 -5.39
N LEU A 458 -10.40 -12.77 -5.53
CA LEU A 458 -11.77 -12.56 -6.02
C LEU A 458 -12.57 -11.67 -5.06
N ALA A 459 -12.45 -11.91 -3.75
CA ALA A 459 -13.09 -11.08 -2.74
C ALA A 459 -12.62 -9.63 -2.81
N LEU A 460 -11.32 -9.39 -2.98
CA LEU A 460 -10.76 -8.04 -3.13
C LEU A 460 -11.18 -7.39 -4.46
N ALA A 461 -11.23 -8.14 -5.56
CA ALA A 461 -11.72 -7.64 -6.84
C ALA A 461 -13.20 -7.21 -6.76
N VAL A 462 -14.03 -8.03 -6.13
CA VAL A 462 -15.45 -7.71 -5.89
C VAL A 462 -15.59 -6.56 -4.88
N ALA A 463 -14.79 -6.52 -3.81
CA ALA A 463 -14.76 -5.39 -2.91
C ALA A 463 -14.40 -4.08 -3.63
N GLY A 464 -13.45 -4.14 -4.56
CA GLY A 464 -13.12 -3.01 -5.44
C GLY A 464 -14.30 -2.58 -6.30
N SER A 465 -14.96 -3.51 -6.98
CA SER A 465 -16.10 -3.22 -7.86
C SER A 465 -17.33 -2.67 -7.10
N LEU A 466 -17.52 -3.06 -5.84
CA LEU A 466 -18.59 -2.58 -4.97
C LEU A 466 -18.25 -1.25 -4.25
N GLY A 467 -17.07 -0.66 -4.49
CA GLY A 467 -16.63 0.56 -3.82
C GLY A 467 -16.17 0.38 -2.37
N LEU A 468 -16.03 -0.87 -1.88
CA LEU A 468 -15.64 -1.15 -0.50
C LEU A 468 -14.13 -0.97 -0.24
N LEU A 469 -13.33 -0.83 -1.29
CA LEU A 469 -11.89 -0.53 -1.21
C LEU A 469 -11.61 0.95 -1.47
N GLY A 470 -11.97 1.85 -0.53
CA GLY A 470 -11.53 3.24 -0.62
C GLY A 470 -12.61 4.29 -0.84
N ASP A 471 -13.90 3.96 -0.72
CA ASP A 471 -14.96 4.97 -0.69
C ASP A 471 -15.19 5.44 0.75
N TYR A 472 -14.43 6.47 1.15
CA TYR A 472 -14.39 6.91 2.54
C TYR A 472 -15.46 7.93 2.89
N ASN A 473 -15.95 8.70 1.93
CA ASN A 473 -16.87 9.79 2.13
C ASN A 473 -17.98 9.83 1.05
N PRO A 474 -18.73 8.73 0.84
CA PRO A 474 -19.72 8.63 -0.23
C PRO A 474 -20.83 9.70 -0.10
N VAL A 475 -21.19 10.09 1.12
CA VAL A 475 -22.21 11.11 1.38
C VAL A 475 -21.82 12.47 0.78
N TYR A 476 -20.54 12.86 0.89
CA TYR A 476 -20.05 14.10 0.27
C TYR A 476 -20.16 14.05 -1.25
N ARG A 477 -19.71 12.97 -1.84
CA ARG A 477 -19.73 12.82 -3.30
C ARG A 477 -21.15 12.85 -3.84
N THR A 478 -22.05 12.08 -3.24
CA THR A 478 -23.46 12.03 -3.65
C THR A 478 -24.12 13.42 -3.51
N PHE A 479 -23.83 14.13 -2.43
CA PHE A 479 -24.35 15.48 -2.22
C PHE A 479 -23.82 16.46 -3.29
N LEU A 480 -22.52 16.47 -3.55
CA LEU A 480 -21.88 17.39 -4.49
C LEU A 480 -22.27 17.10 -5.95
N GLN A 481 -22.71 15.88 -6.27
CA GLN A 481 -23.20 15.47 -7.59
C GLN A 481 -24.69 15.78 -7.82
N GLN A 482 -25.44 16.24 -6.81
CA GLN A 482 -26.82 16.71 -7.01
C GLN A 482 -26.85 17.86 -8.01
N LYS A 483 -27.74 17.79 -9.02
CA LYS A 483 -27.78 18.76 -10.13
C LYS A 483 -27.82 20.22 -9.65
N ALA A 484 -28.65 20.50 -8.64
CA ALA A 484 -28.78 21.85 -8.09
C ALA A 484 -27.50 22.36 -7.43
N ILE A 485 -26.78 21.48 -6.71
CA ILE A 485 -25.51 21.83 -6.05
C ILE A 485 -24.39 21.93 -7.08
N ALA A 486 -24.27 20.92 -7.94
CA ALA A 486 -23.23 20.87 -8.97
C ALA A 486 -23.28 22.09 -9.92
N SER A 487 -24.48 22.54 -10.32
CA SER A 487 -24.62 23.74 -11.16
C SER A 487 -24.08 24.98 -10.45
N VAL A 488 -24.40 25.18 -9.17
CA VAL A 488 -23.91 26.33 -8.39
C VAL A 488 -22.38 26.29 -8.28
N LEU A 489 -21.82 25.11 -7.93
CA LEU A 489 -20.37 24.93 -7.76
C LEU A 489 -19.57 25.16 -9.07
N GLN A 490 -20.17 24.86 -10.24
CA GLN A 490 -19.52 24.99 -11.54
C GLN A 490 -19.62 26.40 -12.13
N THR A 491 -20.62 27.18 -11.71
CA THR A 491 -20.91 28.48 -12.38
C THR A 491 -20.56 29.68 -11.51
N HIS A 492 -20.42 29.52 -10.20
CA HIS A 492 -20.21 30.64 -9.28
C HIS A 492 -18.97 30.45 -8.42
N PRO A 493 -18.25 31.52 -8.03
CA PRO A 493 -17.21 31.45 -7.01
C PRO A 493 -17.84 31.17 -5.66
N ILE A 494 -17.29 30.18 -4.95
CA ILE A 494 -17.76 29.74 -3.64
C ILE A 494 -16.80 30.24 -2.56
N TYR A 495 -17.30 31.07 -1.67
CA TYR A 495 -16.55 31.59 -0.53
C TYR A 495 -16.47 30.55 0.60
N PHE A 496 -15.47 30.69 1.46
CA PHE A 496 -15.23 29.76 2.56
C PHE A 496 -15.22 30.51 3.91
N VAL A 497 -16.26 30.31 4.73
CA VAL A 497 -16.42 31.01 6.02
C VAL A 497 -15.97 30.11 7.15
N GLN A 498 -14.81 30.38 7.75
CA GLN A 498 -14.24 29.68 8.91
C GLN A 498 -14.40 28.14 8.85
N LEU A 499 -14.09 27.53 7.73
CA LEU A 499 -14.23 26.08 7.60
C LEU A 499 -13.27 25.35 8.56
N GLY A 500 -13.86 24.64 9.54
CA GLY A 500 -13.19 23.74 10.44
C GLY A 500 -13.42 22.26 10.09
N GLY A 501 -12.81 21.36 10.86
CA GLY A 501 -13.02 19.92 10.75
C GLY A 501 -12.21 19.24 9.63
N LYS A 502 -12.06 17.92 9.79
CA LYS A 502 -11.20 17.11 8.88
C LYS A 502 -11.72 17.07 7.44
N ASN A 503 -13.04 17.15 7.27
CA ASN A 503 -13.68 16.99 5.95
C ASN A 503 -13.71 18.29 5.12
N SER A 504 -13.32 19.45 5.69
CA SER A 504 -13.19 20.71 4.96
C SER A 504 -12.27 20.62 3.73
N VAL A 505 -11.27 19.74 3.80
CA VAL A 505 -10.33 19.46 2.71
C VAL A 505 -11.05 18.94 1.47
N LEU A 506 -12.11 18.12 1.65
CA LEU A 506 -12.90 17.58 0.55
C LEU A 506 -13.71 18.68 -0.15
N LEU A 507 -14.33 19.60 0.62
CA LEU A 507 -15.04 20.73 0.05
C LEU A 507 -14.09 21.60 -0.77
N ASN A 508 -12.89 21.86 -0.28
CA ASN A 508 -11.87 22.58 -1.04
C ASN A 508 -11.49 21.85 -2.34
N PHE A 509 -11.35 20.52 -2.30
CA PHE A 509 -11.02 19.77 -3.52
C PHE A 509 -12.17 19.75 -4.53
N TYR A 510 -13.41 19.55 -4.07
CA TYR A 510 -14.56 19.39 -4.96
C TYR A 510 -15.21 20.71 -5.40
N THR A 511 -14.76 21.85 -4.89
CA THR A 511 -15.22 23.18 -5.35
C THR A 511 -14.35 23.64 -6.52
N PRO A 512 -14.88 23.75 -7.75
CA PRO A 512 -14.07 24.14 -8.93
C PRO A 512 -13.62 25.58 -8.89
N ILE A 513 -14.49 26.50 -8.51
CA ILE A 513 -14.24 27.93 -8.53
C ILE A 513 -14.20 28.43 -7.08
N HIS A 514 -13.00 28.73 -6.60
CA HIS A 514 -12.81 29.25 -5.25
C HIS A 514 -13.03 30.74 -5.20
N GLY A 515 -13.87 31.19 -4.27
CA GLY A 515 -13.92 32.55 -3.77
C GLY A 515 -12.89 32.77 -2.64
N GLU A 516 -12.94 33.93 -2.03
CA GLU A 516 -12.07 34.28 -0.92
C GLU A 516 -12.45 33.53 0.37
N ARG A 517 -11.50 33.40 1.28
CA ARG A 517 -11.71 32.93 2.64
C ARG A 517 -12.03 34.12 3.53
N VAL A 518 -13.16 34.07 4.19
CA VAL A 518 -13.63 35.14 5.08
C VAL A 518 -13.90 34.62 6.49
N ASN A 519 -13.85 35.51 7.45
CA ASN A 519 -14.06 35.14 8.86
C ASN A 519 -15.54 35.20 9.29
N THR A 520 -16.36 36.02 8.62
CA THR A 520 -17.76 36.23 8.98
C THR A 520 -18.66 36.30 7.75
N ILE A 521 -19.95 36.02 7.93
CA ILE A 521 -20.94 36.11 6.86
C ILE A 521 -21.11 37.58 6.39
N SER A 522 -20.85 38.55 7.29
CA SER A 522 -20.94 40.00 6.95
C SER A 522 -19.98 40.43 5.84
N GLN A 523 -18.82 39.74 5.73
CA GLN A 523 -17.80 40.05 4.69
C GLN A 523 -18.17 39.51 3.31
N LEU A 524 -19.18 38.68 3.20
CA LEU A 524 -19.62 38.12 1.92
C LEU A 524 -20.32 39.16 1.05
N PRO A 525 -20.06 39.19 -0.26
CA PRO A 525 -20.84 39.99 -1.21
C PRO A 525 -22.30 39.58 -1.24
N ALA A 526 -23.18 40.51 -1.59
CA ALA A 526 -24.59 40.21 -1.82
C ALA A 526 -24.72 39.19 -2.98
N SER A 527 -25.72 38.32 -2.89
CA SER A 527 -25.99 37.22 -3.85
C SER A 527 -24.85 36.21 -4.03
N SER A 528 -23.83 36.20 -3.16
CA SER A 528 -22.71 35.23 -3.21
C SER A 528 -23.07 33.90 -2.59
N TYR A 529 -22.28 32.87 -2.92
CA TYR A 529 -22.41 31.51 -2.40
C TYR A 529 -21.23 31.19 -1.48
N ALA A 530 -21.51 30.52 -0.36
CA ALA A 530 -20.45 30.17 0.59
C ALA A 530 -20.66 28.82 1.28
N TRP A 531 -19.54 28.16 1.59
CA TRP A 531 -19.51 27.06 2.54
C TRP A 531 -19.37 27.60 3.96
N ILE A 532 -20.23 27.16 4.87
CA ILE A 532 -20.14 27.45 6.31
C ILE A 532 -20.05 26.16 7.12
N TYR A 533 -19.37 26.23 8.27
CA TYR A 533 -19.24 25.11 9.22
C TYR A 533 -20.25 25.27 10.35
N THR A 534 -21.19 24.35 10.49
CA THR A 534 -22.35 24.46 11.39
C THR A 534 -22.02 24.42 12.87
N LYS A 535 -20.81 23.92 13.25
CA LYS A 535 -20.36 23.90 14.65
C LYS A 535 -19.79 25.25 15.13
N ASN A 536 -19.52 26.16 14.21
CA ASN A 536 -19.13 27.52 14.58
C ASN A 536 -20.39 28.35 14.88
N SER A 537 -20.43 29.01 16.03
CA SER A 537 -21.47 29.99 16.36
C SER A 537 -21.24 31.26 15.53
N LEU A 538 -21.64 31.21 14.25
CA LEU A 538 -21.61 32.38 13.38
C LEU A 538 -22.87 33.19 13.64
N GLU A 539 -22.71 34.42 14.16
CA GLU A 539 -23.83 35.36 14.22
C GLU A 539 -24.29 35.70 12.80
N PRO A 540 -25.56 35.48 12.46
CA PRO A 540 -26.09 35.79 11.13
C PRO A 540 -26.24 37.31 11.00
N SER A 541 -25.18 37.97 10.51
CA SER A 541 -25.16 39.41 10.26
C SER A 541 -25.81 39.82 8.94
N LYS A 542 -26.08 38.86 8.04
CA LYS A 542 -26.81 39.02 6.78
C LYS A 542 -27.79 37.88 6.60
N PRO A 543 -28.96 38.12 5.99
CA PRO A 543 -29.89 37.05 5.68
C PRO A 543 -29.30 36.11 4.60
N TYR A 544 -29.49 34.81 4.77
CA TYR A 544 -29.04 33.82 3.78
C TYR A 544 -30.03 32.68 3.63
N ARG A 545 -30.00 32.04 2.49
CA ARG A 545 -30.78 30.83 2.19
C ARG A 545 -29.84 29.62 2.17
N ILE A 546 -30.23 28.54 2.84
CA ILE A 546 -29.52 27.25 2.79
C ILE A 546 -29.91 26.53 1.51
N LEU A 547 -28.95 26.22 0.64
CA LEU A 547 -29.15 25.46 -0.59
C LEU A 547 -29.02 23.96 -0.34
N GLY A 548 -28.21 23.57 0.64
CA GLY A 548 -28.05 22.18 1.02
C GLY A 548 -27.12 22.00 2.20
N LYS A 549 -27.20 20.82 2.82
CA LYS A 549 -26.40 20.44 3.99
C LYS A 549 -25.75 19.08 3.78
N VAL A 550 -24.48 18.97 4.12
CA VAL A 550 -23.74 17.70 4.15
C VAL A 550 -22.93 17.60 5.43
N GLN A 551 -23.30 16.67 6.28
CA GLN A 551 -22.74 16.51 7.64
C GLN A 551 -22.73 17.86 8.41
N ASP A 552 -21.54 18.34 8.81
CA ASP A 552 -21.36 19.57 9.56
C ASP A 552 -21.21 20.82 8.67
N TYR A 553 -21.49 20.74 7.35
CA TYR A 553 -21.30 21.85 6.42
C TYR A 553 -22.61 22.20 5.68
N GLN A 554 -22.77 23.47 5.40
CA GLN A 554 -23.90 24.00 4.64
C GLN A 554 -23.38 24.85 3.47
N LEU A 555 -24.00 24.66 2.30
CA LEU A 555 -23.86 25.60 1.19
C LEU A 555 -25.00 26.62 1.31
N ILE A 556 -24.64 27.89 1.43
CA ILE A 556 -25.57 29.01 1.58
C ILE A 556 -25.48 29.96 0.39
N GLN A 557 -26.57 30.67 0.16
CA GLN A 557 -26.63 31.84 -0.72
C GLN A 557 -26.99 33.05 0.15
N VAL A 558 -26.16 34.11 0.07
CA VAL A 558 -26.44 35.37 0.76
C VAL A 558 -27.56 36.09 -0.01
N ILE A 559 -28.59 36.51 0.72
CA ILE A 559 -29.71 37.27 0.16
C ILE A 559 -29.27 38.73 0.04
N PRO A 560 -29.68 39.45 -1.04
CA PRO A 560 -29.35 40.85 -1.24
C PRO A 560 -29.72 41.78 -0.10
#